data_b130e3629fc28286819bd937db5d4369
#
_entry.id   b130e3629fc28286819bd937db5d4369
#
_cell.length_a   1.000
_cell.length_b   1.000
_cell.length_c   1.000
_cell.angle_alpha   90.00
_cell.angle_beta   90.00
_cell.angle_gamma   90.00
#
_symmetry.space_group_name_H-M   'P 1'
#
loop_
_entity.id
_entity.type
_entity.pdbx_description
1 polymer ?
#
loop_
_entity_poly.entity_id
_entity_poly.type
_entity_poly.pdbx_seq_one_letter_code
_entity_poly.pdbx_strand_id
1 'polypeptide(L)'
;MNQLKRCLVWLSRIHRCRGFGIQSPTDYSFVRYVIDEHWPYYAYEQFHDTDWLTGKLGRLYFRLSNYAQPAEMLPDDYKQYWQAGCYDTKFLPHINKVELARIDIDDTDAYERLVVACEQRSILVVEGIWRNWAFWRQIEKDARTSVTFDLYYCGIVFFDKNRYKHNYIINF
;
A
#
# COMPACT_ATOMS: atom_id res chain seq x y z
N MET A 1 11.53 10.49 10.76
CA MET A 1 11.95 11.42 9.66
C MET A 1 11.60 12.84 10.07
N ASN A 2 12.52 13.83 9.92
CA ASN A 2 12.26 15.22 10.35
C ASN A 2 11.30 15.96 9.39
N GLN A 3 10.71 17.06 9.89
CA GLN A 3 9.67 17.85 9.19
C GLN A 3 10.15 18.41 7.85
N LEU A 4 11.40 18.90 7.81
CA LEU A 4 12.01 19.48 6.61
C LEU A 4 12.10 18.45 5.47
N LYS A 5 12.55 17.23 5.78
CA LYS A 5 12.63 16.15 4.78
C LYS A 5 11.25 15.79 4.22
N ARG A 6 10.20 15.78 5.07
CA ARG A 6 8.81 15.55 4.63
C ARG A 6 8.34 16.62 3.65
N CYS A 7 8.59 17.89 3.96
CA CYS A 7 8.24 19.00 3.06
C CYS A 7 8.98 18.90 1.71
N LEU A 8 10.26 18.56 1.71
CA LEU A 8 11.05 18.41 0.48
C LEU A 8 10.51 17.24 -0.38
N VAL A 9 10.18 16.12 0.23
CA VAL A 9 9.57 14.98 -0.47
C VAL A 9 8.24 15.39 -1.08
N TRP A 10 7.36 16.05 -0.33
CA TRP A 10 6.08 16.52 -0.82
C TRP A 10 6.23 17.51 -1.98
N LEU A 11 7.12 18.48 -1.86
CA LEU A 11 7.40 19.46 -2.92
C LEU A 11 7.93 18.80 -4.19
N SER A 12 8.81 17.80 -4.07
CA SER A 12 9.36 17.08 -5.22
C SER A 12 8.32 16.30 -6.01
N ARG A 13 7.16 16.02 -5.40
CA ARG A 13 6.06 15.25 -6.00
C ARG A 13 4.78 16.05 -6.20
N ILE A 14 4.83 17.39 -6.09
CA ILE A 14 3.64 18.25 -6.12
C ILE A 14 2.81 18.10 -7.40
N HIS A 15 3.44 17.79 -8.53
CA HIS A 15 2.75 17.54 -9.81
C HIS A 15 2.05 16.17 -9.89
N ARG A 16 2.12 15.37 -8.82
CA ARG A 16 1.58 14.00 -8.76
C ARG A 16 0.51 13.84 -7.69
N CYS A 17 -0.13 14.95 -7.35
CA CYS A 17 -1.23 14.97 -6.38
C CYS A 17 -2.53 14.45 -7.00
N ARG A 18 -3.32 13.78 -6.20
CA ARG A 18 -4.73 13.43 -6.47
C ARG A 18 -4.96 12.69 -7.79
N GLY A 19 -4.00 11.89 -8.24
CA GLY A 19 -4.13 11.14 -9.49
C GLY A 19 -3.95 11.97 -10.76
N PHE A 20 -3.36 13.16 -10.69
CA PHE A 20 -3.09 13.96 -11.88
C PHE A 20 -2.22 13.19 -12.87
N GLY A 21 -2.68 13.12 -14.13
CA GLY A 21 -2.00 12.40 -15.21
C GLY A 21 -2.33 10.90 -15.32
N ILE A 22 -3.17 10.35 -14.44
CA ILE A 22 -3.64 8.96 -14.53
C ILE A 22 -4.81 8.90 -15.53
N GLN A 23 -4.62 8.15 -16.62
CA GLN A 23 -5.64 8.00 -17.67
C GLN A 23 -6.58 6.82 -17.43
N SER A 24 -6.14 5.80 -16.70
CA SER A 24 -6.96 4.64 -16.34
C SER A 24 -8.04 5.04 -15.32
N PRO A 25 -9.34 4.90 -15.63
CA PRO A 25 -10.42 5.23 -14.68
C PRO A 25 -10.34 4.43 -13.37
N THR A 26 -9.97 3.16 -13.46
CA THR A 26 -9.82 2.29 -12.28
C THR A 26 -8.68 2.75 -11.40
N ASP A 27 -7.52 3.07 -12.00
CA ASP A 27 -6.34 3.51 -11.25
C ASP A 27 -6.56 4.90 -10.66
N TYR A 28 -7.21 5.79 -11.41
CA TYR A 28 -7.62 7.10 -10.93
C TYR A 28 -8.56 6.99 -9.72
N SER A 29 -9.58 6.14 -9.83
CA SER A 29 -10.53 5.90 -8.72
C SER A 29 -9.83 5.35 -7.48
N PHE A 30 -8.89 4.40 -7.66
CA PHE A 30 -8.11 3.87 -6.55
C PHE A 30 -7.28 4.97 -5.85
N VAL A 31 -6.61 5.83 -6.62
CA VAL A 31 -5.86 6.95 -6.03
C VAL A 31 -6.80 7.91 -5.29
N ARG A 32 -7.94 8.27 -5.89
CA ARG A 32 -8.86 9.26 -5.32
C ARG A 32 -9.58 8.78 -4.06
N TYR A 33 -9.99 7.50 -4.03
CA TYR A 33 -10.89 6.99 -3.01
C TYR A 33 -10.23 5.99 -2.03
N VAL A 34 -8.94 5.67 -2.25
CA VAL A 34 -8.19 4.83 -1.32
C VAL A 34 -6.91 5.52 -0.87
N ILE A 35 -6.06 5.97 -1.80
CA ILE A 35 -4.77 6.57 -1.42
C ILE A 35 -4.97 7.98 -0.84
N ASP A 36 -5.64 8.87 -1.57
CA ASP A 36 -5.84 10.29 -1.25
C ASP A 36 -7.20 10.59 -0.61
N GLU A 37 -7.82 9.58 -0.02
CA GLU A 37 -9.07 9.74 0.71
C GLU A 37 -8.83 10.50 2.01
N HIS A 38 -9.66 11.53 2.26
CA HIS A 38 -9.53 12.43 3.43
C HIS A 38 -10.77 12.45 4.32
N TRP A 39 -11.72 11.53 4.13
CA TRP A 39 -12.88 11.45 5.00
C TRP A 39 -12.47 11.16 6.45
N PRO A 40 -13.08 11.87 7.42
CA PRO A 40 -12.85 11.61 8.83
C PRO A 40 -13.64 10.37 9.27
N TYR A 41 -13.08 9.19 9.04
CA TYR A 41 -13.69 7.95 9.50
C TYR A 41 -13.72 7.91 11.03
N TYR A 42 -14.84 7.52 11.63
CA TYR A 42 -14.97 7.35 13.08
C TYR A 42 -13.91 6.44 13.68
N ALA A 43 -13.50 5.42 12.95
CA ALA A 43 -12.42 4.51 13.37
C ALA A 43 -11.09 5.24 13.65
N TYR A 44 -10.84 6.40 13.03
CA TYR A 44 -9.60 7.14 13.23
C TYR A 44 -9.45 7.72 14.63
N GLU A 45 -10.54 7.97 15.35
CA GLU A 45 -10.53 8.44 16.74
C GLU A 45 -10.02 7.39 17.72
N GLN A 46 -10.08 6.11 17.33
CA GLN A 46 -9.64 4.98 18.15
C GLN A 46 -8.13 4.69 18.02
N PHE A 47 -7.47 5.29 17.03
CA PHE A 47 -6.06 5.03 16.78
C PHE A 47 -5.19 5.99 17.61
N HIS A 48 -4.35 5.39 18.45
CA HIS A 48 -3.36 6.12 19.26
C HIS A 48 -1.98 6.01 18.61
N ASP A 49 -1.75 6.91 17.64
CA ASP A 49 -0.54 6.88 16.82
C ASP A 49 0.69 7.28 17.64
N THR A 50 1.73 6.47 17.60
CA THR A 50 3.00 6.73 18.31
C THR A 50 3.83 7.82 17.62
N ASP A 51 3.73 7.91 16.29
CA ASP A 51 4.42 8.90 15.47
C ASP A 51 3.62 9.21 14.19
N TRP A 52 4.02 10.30 13.54
CA TRP A 52 3.34 10.79 12.33
C TRP A 52 3.30 9.77 11.18
N LEU A 53 4.40 9.02 10.96
CA LEU A 53 4.46 8.08 9.83
C LEU A 53 3.58 6.87 10.08
N THR A 54 3.64 6.32 11.29
CA THR A 54 2.77 5.22 11.72
C THR A 54 1.30 5.59 11.54
N GLY A 55 0.89 6.76 12.01
CA GLY A 55 -0.49 7.22 11.85
C GLY A 55 -0.89 7.44 10.39
N LYS A 56 0.02 7.99 9.57
CA LYS A 56 -0.24 8.20 8.15
C LYS A 56 -0.40 6.89 7.40
N LEU A 57 0.52 5.95 7.60
CA LEU A 57 0.47 4.62 6.98
C LEU A 57 -0.71 3.80 7.53
N GLY A 58 -0.95 3.83 8.82
CA GLY A 58 -2.06 3.12 9.44
C GLY A 58 -3.42 3.51 8.84
N ARG A 59 -3.68 4.81 8.64
CA ARG A 59 -4.91 5.27 7.97
C ARG A 59 -4.99 4.82 6.51
N LEU A 60 -3.88 4.75 5.80
CA LEU A 60 -3.85 4.15 4.46
C LEU A 60 -4.20 2.66 4.53
N TYR A 61 -3.63 1.92 5.48
CA TYR A 61 -3.86 0.49 5.66
C TYR A 61 -5.31 0.18 6.04
N PHE A 62 -5.91 1.00 6.89
CA PHE A 62 -7.36 0.96 7.13
C PHE A 62 -8.15 1.05 5.81
N ARG A 63 -7.84 2.03 4.96
CA ARG A 63 -8.55 2.21 3.68
C ARG A 63 -8.28 1.07 2.68
N LEU A 64 -7.06 0.55 2.66
CA LEU A 64 -6.71 -0.63 1.85
C LEU A 64 -7.47 -1.87 2.28
N SER A 65 -7.58 -2.11 3.59
CA SER A 65 -8.37 -3.22 4.13
C SER A 65 -9.85 -3.06 3.82
N ASN A 66 -10.40 -1.85 3.98
CA ASN A 66 -11.78 -1.53 3.62
C ASN A 66 -12.05 -1.70 2.11
N TYR A 67 -11.07 -1.42 1.27
CA TYR A 67 -11.18 -1.61 -0.19
C TYR A 67 -11.07 -3.07 -0.59
N ALA A 68 -10.08 -3.80 -0.05
CA ALA A 68 -9.78 -5.17 -0.44
C ALA A 68 -10.71 -6.21 0.21
N GLN A 69 -11.25 -5.92 1.42
CA GLN A 69 -12.08 -6.81 2.22
C GLN A 69 -11.47 -8.22 2.34
N PRO A 70 -10.21 -8.35 2.82
CA PRO A 70 -9.53 -9.63 2.86
C PRO A 70 -10.16 -10.56 3.91
N ALA A 71 -10.39 -11.84 3.53
CA ALA A 71 -10.85 -12.85 4.46
C ALA A 71 -9.74 -13.27 5.45
N GLU A 72 -8.51 -13.36 4.95
CA GLU A 72 -7.35 -13.80 5.73
C GLU A 72 -6.14 -12.90 5.48
N MET A 73 -5.39 -12.60 6.55
CA MET A 73 -4.14 -11.83 6.49
C MET A 73 -3.10 -12.40 7.44
N LEU A 74 -1.82 -12.15 7.13
CA LEU A 74 -0.73 -12.31 8.08
C LEU A 74 -0.80 -11.21 9.15
N PRO A 75 -0.59 -11.52 10.44
CA PRO A 75 -0.55 -10.49 11.48
C PRO A 75 0.73 -9.65 11.35
N ASP A 76 0.59 -8.35 11.58
CA ASP A 76 1.70 -7.40 11.67
C ASP A 76 1.43 -6.30 12.70
N ASP A 77 2.34 -5.32 12.82
CA ASP A 77 2.26 -4.23 13.79
C ASP A 77 1.07 -3.28 13.53
N TYR A 78 0.49 -3.31 12.33
CA TYR A 78 -0.67 -2.50 11.94
C TYR A 78 -2.00 -3.25 12.04
N LYS A 79 -2.04 -4.41 12.72
CA LYS A 79 -3.25 -5.23 12.83
C LYS A 79 -4.50 -4.45 13.21
N GLN A 80 -4.38 -3.48 14.12
CA GLN A 80 -5.53 -2.65 14.55
C GLN A 80 -6.15 -1.85 13.38
N TYR A 81 -5.35 -1.37 12.44
CA TYR A 81 -5.83 -0.61 11.29
C TYR A 81 -6.46 -1.52 10.23
N TRP A 82 -5.82 -2.68 9.97
CA TRP A 82 -6.38 -3.68 9.08
C TRP A 82 -7.75 -4.18 9.56
N GLN A 83 -7.84 -4.53 10.85
CA GLN A 83 -9.06 -5.02 11.48
C GLN A 83 -10.18 -3.97 11.49
N ALA A 84 -9.84 -2.70 11.71
CA ALA A 84 -10.84 -1.62 11.66
C ALA A 84 -11.37 -1.37 10.24
N GLY A 85 -10.56 -1.61 9.21
CA GLY A 85 -10.96 -1.48 7.79
C GLY A 85 -11.82 -2.65 7.31
N CYS A 86 -11.55 -3.87 7.81
CA CYS A 86 -12.34 -5.07 7.54
C CYS A 86 -12.45 -5.90 8.82
N TYR A 87 -13.61 -5.80 9.46
CA TYR A 87 -13.83 -6.44 10.77
C TYR A 87 -13.75 -7.97 10.73
N ASP A 88 -14.18 -8.56 9.62
CA ASP A 88 -14.26 -10.02 9.46
C ASP A 88 -12.91 -10.67 9.10
N THR A 89 -11.86 -9.89 8.88
CA THR A 89 -10.53 -10.41 8.55
C THR A 89 -9.97 -11.30 9.67
N LYS A 90 -9.57 -12.52 9.31
CA LYS A 90 -8.89 -13.46 10.21
C LYS A 90 -7.38 -13.31 10.07
N PHE A 91 -6.70 -13.11 11.19
CA PHE A 91 -5.24 -13.04 11.21
C PHE A 91 -4.66 -14.41 11.54
N LEU A 92 -3.96 -15.00 10.56
CA LEU A 92 -3.41 -16.36 10.64
C LEU A 92 -1.89 -16.31 10.49
N PRO A 93 -1.14 -17.17 11.19
CA PRO A 93 0.33 -17.23 11.06
C PRO A 93 0.79 -17.74 9.69
N HIS A 94 -0.09 -18.44 8.97
CA HIS A 94 0.15 -18.96 7.63
C HIS A 94 -1.09 -18.75 6.79
N ILE A 95 -0.91 -18.28 5.55
CA ILE A 95 -1.96 -18.12 4.54
C ILE A 95 -1.51 -18.82 3.26
N ASN A 96 -2.45 -19.47 2.57
CA ASN A 96 -2.17 -20.15 1.29
C ASN A 96 -2.33 -19.20 0.10
N LYS A 97 -3.11 -18.15 0.27
CA LYS A 97 -3.42 -17.15 -0.75
C LYS A 97 -3.26 -15.77 -0.13
N VAL A 98 -2.62 -14.87 -0.86
CA VAL A 98 -2.50 -13.46 -0.47
C VAL A 98 -3.68 -12.69 -1.09
N GLU A 99 -4.56 -12.13 -0.26
CA GLU A 99 -5.56 -11.15 -0.68
C GLU A 99 -5.06 -9.72 -0.42
N LEU A 100 -4.55 -9.49 0.78
CA LEU A 100 -3.86 -8.27 1.17
C LEU A 100 -2.73 -8.63 2.13
N ALA A 101 -1.53 -8.13 1.89
CA ALA A 101 -0.38 -8.33 2.77
C ALA A 101 0.53 -7.11 2.79
N ARG A 102 1.32 -6.98 3.86
CA ARG A 102 2.38 -5.99 3.99
C ARG A 102 3.72 -6.68 4.22
N ILE A 103 4.75 -6.15 3.60
CA ILE A 103 6.15 -6.50 3.84
C ILE A 103 6.97 -5.24 4.04
N ASP A 104 8.11 -5.39 4.67
CA ASP A 104 9.16 -4.37 4.69
C ASP A 104 10.04 -4.51 3.44
N ILE A 105 10.51 -3.38 2.87
CA ILE A 105 11.38 -3.37 1.67
C ILE A 105 12.69 -4.13 1.88
N ASP A 106 13.16 -4.25 3.11
CA ASP A 106 14.41 -4.92 3.45
C ASP A 106 14.22 -6.44 3.58
N ASP A 107 12.97 -6.96 3.63
CA ASP A 107 12.66 -8.40 3.64
C ASP A 107 12.40 -8.91 2.22
N THR A 108 13.48 -9.09 1.45
CA THR A 108 13.41 -9.57 0.07
C THR A 108 12.89 -11.01 -0.03
N ASP A 109 13.15 -11.82 0.99
CA ASP A 109 12.68 -13.21 1.03
C ASP A 109 11.17 -13.27 1.25
N ALA A 110 10.60 -12.36 2.06
CA ALA A 110 9.14 -12.24 2.21
C ALA A 110 8.47 -11.88 0.87
N TYR A 111 9.09 -10.99 0.08
CA TYR A 111 8.57 -10.67 -1.25
C TYR A 111 8.45 -11.91 -2.12
N GLU A 112 9.52 -12.69 -2.27
CA GLU A 112 9.53 -13.88 -3.12
C GLU A 112 8.54 -14.95 -2.63
N ARG A 113 8.42 -15.13 -1.32
CA ARG A 113 7.44 -16.08 -0.74
C ARG A 113 5.99 -15.66 -1.02
N LEU A 114 5.66 -14.38 -0.80
CA LEU A 114 4.28 -13.91 -0.91
C LEU A 114 3.84 -13.74 -2.36
N VAL A 115 4.73 -13.31 -3.24
CA VAL A 115 4.39 -13.07 -4.65
C VAL A 115 3.94 -14.34 -5.37
N VAL A 116 4.43 -15.51 -4.94
CA VAL A 116 4.00 -16.82 -5.49
C VAL A 116 2.55 -17.14 -5.08
N ALA A 117 2.12 -16.67 -3.91
CA ALA A 117 0.76 -16.86 -3.38
C ALA A 117 -0.21 -15.73 -3.80
N CYS A 118 0.28 -14.73 -4.56
CA CYS A 118 -0.55 -13.66 -5.09
C CYS A 118 -1.32 -14.11 -6.33
N GLU A 119 -2.60 -13.73 -6.36
CA GLU A 119 -3.53 -13.94 -7.46
C GLU A 119 -3.98 -12.60 -8.07
N GLN A 120 -4.90 -12.65 -9.02
CA GLN A 120 -5.38 -11.50 -9.78
C GLN A 120 -5.90 -10.34 -8.90
N ARG A 121 -6.52 -10.63 -7.76
CA ARG A 121 -7.08 -9.61 -6.85
C ARG A 121 -6.15 -9.24 -5.69
N SER A 122 -4.99 -9.84 -5.62
CA SER A 122 -4.03 -9.61 -4.55
C SER A 122 -3.50 -8.19 -4.56
N ILE A 123 -3.29 -7.65 -3.37
CA ILE A 123 -2.63 -6.37 -3.13
C ILE A 123 -1.49 -6.61 -2.16
N LEU A 124 -0.28 -6.21 -2.54
CA LEU A 124 0.88 -6.25 -1.68
C LEU A 124 1.35 -4.83 -1.38
N VAL A 125 1.50 -4.52 -0.10
CA VAL A 125 2.09 -3.27 0.36
C VAL A 125 3.55 -3.53 0.72
N VAL A 126 4.45 -2.74 0.15
CA VAL A 126 5.89 -2.77 0.43
C VAL A 126 6.25 -1.51 1.18
N GLU A 127 6.47 -1.60 2.49
CA GLU A 127 6.77 -0.45 3.33
C GLU A 127 8.25 -0.07 3.23
N GLY A 128 8.55 1.22 3.34
CA GLY A 128 9.93 1.71 3.43
C GLY A 128 10.67 1.79 2.10
N ILE A 129 9.98 1.88 0.96
CA ILE A 129 10.60 1.82 -0.38
C ILE A 129 11.73 2.84 -0.58
N TRP A 130 11.73 3.98 0.13
CA TRP A 130 12.80 4.99 0.09
C TRP A 130 14.15 4.49 0.66
N ARG A 131 14.16 3.37 1.39
CA ARG A 131 15.38 2.78 1.99
C ARG A 131 16.13 1.93 0.97
N ASN A 132 15.41 1.29 0.04
CA ASN A 132 15.98 0.41 -0.97
C ASN A 132 15.30 0.61 -2.34
N TRP A 133 15.62 1.73 -2.99
CA TRP A 133 15.11 2.04 -4.33
C TRP A 133 15.50 0.99 -5.38
N ALA A 134 16.66 0.36 -5.24
CA ALA A 134 17.11 -0.65 -6.19
C ALA A 134 16.15 -1.84 -6.20
N PHE A 135 15.77 -2.34 -5.03
CA PHE A 135 14.82 -3.44 -4.91
C PHE A 135 13.40 -3.02 -5.31
N TRP A 136 12.96 -1.81 -4.93
CA TRP A 136 11.68 -1.29 -5.40
C TRP A 136 11.58 -1.28 -6.93
N ARG A 137 12.65 -0.83 -7.64
CA ARG A 137 12.70 -0.86 -9.11
C ARG A 137 12.70 -2.27 -9.70
N GLN A 138 13.18 -3.28 -8.97
CA GLN A 138 13.03 -4.68 -9.38
C GLN A 138 11.57 -5.12 -9.28
N ILE A 139 10.87 -4.78 -8.18
CA ILE A 139 9.43 -5.06 -8.01
C ILE A 139 8.60 -4.42 -9.13
N GLU A 140 8.87 -3.16 -9.46
CA GLU A 140 8.20 -2.46 -10.57
C GLU A 140 8.41 -3.14 -11.93
N LYS A 141 9.55 -3.80 -12.14
CA LYS A 141 9.89 -4.51 -13.38
C LYS A 141 9.47 -5.98 -13.39
N ASP A 142 9.12 -6.53 -12.24
CA ASP A 142 8.73 -7.93 -12.12
C ASP A 142 7.53 -8.23 -13.03
N ALA A 143 7.65 -9.25 -13.88
CA ALA A 143 6.60 -9.65 -14.81
C ALA A 143 5.34 -10.20 -14.12
N ARG A 144 5.45 -10.58 -12.84
CA ARG A 144 4.31 -11.04 -12.03
C ARG A 144 3.41 -9.89 -11.59
N THR A 145 3.94 -8.67 -11.50
CA THR A 145 3.17 -7.48 -11.07
C THR A 145 2.55 -6.75 -12.27
N SER A 146 1.43 -6.08 -12.07
CA SER A 146 0.74 -5.28 -13.09
C SER A 146 0.87 -3.78 -12.85
N VAL A 147 0.17 -3.26 -11.85
CA VAL A 147 0.19 -1.83 -11.53
C VAL A 147 0.88 -1.61 -10.21
N THR A 148 1.76 -0.61 -10.14
CA THR A 148 2.40 -0.19 -8.89
C THR A 148 2.15 1.28 -8.62
N PHE A 149 2.01 1.63 -7.35
CA PHE A 149 1.90 3.01 -6.87
C PHE A 149 3.05 3.28 -5.88
N ASP A 150 3.96 4.15 -6.28
CA ASP A 150 5.05 4.65 -5.44
C ASP A 150 4.56 5.86 -4.63
N LEU A 151 4.35 5.65 -3.33
CA LEU A 151 3.93 6.68 -2.37
C LEU A 151 5.10 7.26 -1.57
N TYR A 152 6.34 6.96 -1.92
CA TYR A 152 7.58 7.25 -1.20
C TYR A 152 7.74 6.43 0.08
N TYR A 153 6.79 6.50 1.02
CA TYR A 153 6.85 5.80 2.31
C TYR A 153 6.53 4.31 2.19
N CYS A 154 5.68 3.97 1.25
CA CYS A 154 5.39 2.61 0.85
C CYS A 154 5.08 2.54 -0.64
N GLY A 155 5.12 1.35 -1.19
CA GLY A 155 4.62 1.02 -2.52
C GLY A 155 3.40 0.11 -2.41
N ILE A 156 2.45 0.25 -3.34
CA ILE A 156 1.31 -0.66 -3.46
C ILE A 156 1.43 -1.38 -4.80
N VAL A 157 1.30 -2.70 -4.78
CA VAL A 157 1.52 -3.59 -5.92
C VAL A 157 0.28 -4.41 -6.20
N PHE A 158 -0.17 -4.40 -7.46
CA PHE A 158 -1.27 -5.21 -7.97
C PHE A 158 -0.76 -6.32 -8.90
N PHE A 159 -1.53 -7.41 -8.99
CA PHE A 159 -1.19 -8.63 -9.73
C PHE A 159 -2.20 -8.98 -10.82
N ASP A 160 -3.14 -8.09 -11.15
CA ASP A 160 -4.16 -8.31 -12.17
C ASP A 160 -3.54 -8.33 -13.57
N LYS A 161 -3.41 -9.52 -14.14
CA LYS A 161 -2.83 -9.73 -15.47
C LYS A 161 -3.67 -9.16 -16.63
N ASN A 162 -4.91 -8.76 -16.38
CA ASN A 162 -5.75 -8.10 -17.38
C ASN A 162 -5.47 -6.59 -17.47
N ARG A 163 -4.66 -6.05 -16.55
CA ARG A 163 -4.25 -4.64 -16.55
C ARG A 163 -2.90 -4.49 -17.22
N TYR A 164 -2.75 -3.45 -18.01
CA TYR A 164 -1.45 -3.08 -18.57
C TYR A 164 -0.46 -2.74 -17.46
N LYS A 165 0.79 -3.14 -17.65
CA LYS A 165 1.88 -2.80 -16.74
C LYS A 165 2.04 -1.28 -16.65
N HIS A 166 1.86 -0.73 -15.45
CA HIS A 166 1.98 0.71 -15.20
C HIS A 166 2.57 1.00 -13.83
N ASN A 167 3.47 1.96 -13.77
CA ASN A 167 4.11 2.37 -12.53
C ASN A 167 3.80 3.85 -12.30
N TYR A 168 3.01 4.14 -11.27
CA TYR A 168 2.60 5.48 -10.90
C TYR A 168 3.42 5.99 -9.72
N ILE A 169 3.84 7.25 -9.78
CA ILE A 169 4.38 7.96 -8.61
C ILE A 169 3.27 8.90 -8.13
N ILE A 170 2.90 8.78 -6.86
CA ILE A 170 1.84 9.57 -6.24
C ILE A 170 2.44 10.41 -5.11
N ASN A 171 2.00 11.65 -4.99
CA ASN A 171 2.28 12.47 -3.83
C ASN A 171 1.32 12.08 -2.71
N PHE A 172 1.88 11.52 -1.65
CA PHE A 172 1.12 10.97 -0.53
C PHE A 172 1.50 11.65 0.78
#